data_c556131b653d088f1d2fb4861f89b621
#
_entry.id   c556131b653d088f1d2fb4861f89b621
#
_cell.length_a   1.000
_cell.length_b   1.000
_cell.length_c   1.000
_cell.angle_alpha   90.00
_cell.angle_beta   90.00
_cell.angle_gamma   90.00
#
_symmetry.space_group_name_H-M   'P 1'
#
loop_
_entity.id
_entity.type
_entity.pdbx_description
1 polymer ?
#
loop_
_entity_poly.entity_id
_entity_poly.type
_entity_poly.pdbx_seq_one_letter_code
_entity_poly.pdbx_strand_id
1 'polypeptide(L)'
;DECEAAMDRRYGERTGAYDLRPRKPRDYSHRHADLEHTAFTQYNVKKGLKIFGEAGAEAVVTEMKQLHDRGVIQPKLANMLTREEKRDSLRYLMFLKKKRCGRIKGRGCADGRKQRVYKTKEETSAPTVSIESLFLSCAIDAKEGRKVVTCDIPGAFMQADIDEIIHVRLEGPLAKLLTKVDPELYTKYLMKEGHKDVMY
;
A
#
# COMPACT_ATOMS: atom_id res chain seq x y z
N ASP A 1 26.38 -35.28 16.56
CA ASP A 1 25.61 -34.16 17.09
C ASP A 1 24.15 -34.32 16.70
N GLU A 2 23.20 -34.29 17.66
CA GLU A 2 21.79 -34.60 17.37
C GLU A 2 21.16 -33.62 16.33
N CYS A 3 21.71 -32.42 16.20
CA CYS A 3 21.28 -31.42 15.23
C CYS A 3 21.71 -31.77 13.79
N GLU A 4 22.91 -32.29 13.60
CA GLU A 4 23.39 -32.79 12.31
C GLU A 4 22.63 -34.04 11.87
N ALA A 5 22.39 -34.98 12.79
CA ALA A 5 21.59 -36.16 12.51
C ALA A 5 20.12 -35.87 12.21
N ALA A 6 19.57 -34.77 12.73
CA ALA A 6 18.22 -34.30 12.40
C ALA A 6 18.19 -33.63 11.02
N MET A 7 19.24 -32.92 10.63
CA MET A 7 19.38 -32.29 9.30
C MET A 7 19.58 -33.36 8.22
N ASP A 8 20.41 -34.38 8.44
CA ASP A 8 20.64 -35.45 7.49
C ASP A 8 19.38 -36.31 7.29
N ARG A 9 18.59 -36.56 8.33
CA ARG A 9 17.26 -37.21 8.21
C ARG A 9 16.26 -36.40 7.39
N ARG A 10 16.38 -35.08 7.37
CA ARG A 10 15.44 -34.20 6.68
C ARG A 10 15.83 -33.88 5.24
N TYR A 11 17.14 -33.89 4.94
CA TYR A 11 17.70 -33.45 3.65
C TYR A 11 18.52 -34.49 2.91
N GLY A 12 18.73 -35.67 3.50
CA GLY A 12 19.61 -36.72 3.00
C GLY A 12 21.09 -36.38 3.23
N GLU A 13 21.96 -37.41 3.14
CA GLU A 13 23.41 -37.21 3.24
C GLU A 13 23.88 -36.17 2.23
N ARG A 14 24.52 -35.11 2.70
CA ARG A 14 25.18 -34.11 1.86
C ARG A 14 26.44 -34.75 1.25
N THR A 15 26.29 -35.47 0.16
CA THR A 15 27.40 -35.70 -0.73
C THR A 15 27.81 -34.39 -1.35
N GLY A 16 29.02 -33.92 -1.16
CA GLY A 16 29.51 -32.55 -1.42
C GLY A 16 29.46 -32.02 -2.87
N ALA A 17 28.61 -32.59 -3.71
CA ALA A 17 28.18 -32.03 -4.99
C ALA A 17 26.70 -31.69 -4.89
N TYR A 18 26.37 -30.41 -5.03
CA TYR A 18 24.98 -29.97 -5.26
C TYR A 18 24.50 -30.66 -6.53
N ASP A 19 23.70 -31.72 -6.37
CA ASP A 19 23.00 -32.34 -7.48
C ASP A 19 21.91 -31.37 -7.91
N LEU A 20 22.28 -30.41 -8.80
CA LEU A 20 21.36 -29.47 -9.38
C LEU A 20 20.35 -30.27 -10.18
N ARG A 21 19.14 -30.41 -9.66
CA ARG A 21 18.00 -30.98 -10.40
C ARG A 21 18.08 -30.50 -11.84
N PRO A 22 18.03 -31.39 -12.84
CA PRO A 22 18.05 -30.97 -14.25
C PRO A 22 16.94 -29.95 -14.46
N ARG A 23 17.32 -28.73 -14.80
CA ARG A 23 16.35 -27.63 -15.08
C ARG A 23 15.57 -28.05 -16.30
N LYS A 24 14.33 -28.46 -16.12
CA LYS A 24 13.39 -28.51 -17.25
C LYS A 24 13.30 -27.11 -17.84
N PRO A 25 13.51 -26.94 -19.15
CA PRO A 25 13.29 -25.66 -19.82
C PRO A 25 11.87 -25.19 -19.44
N ARG A 26 11.77 -24.10 -18.72
CA ARG A 26 10.46 -23.50 -18.44
C ARG A 26 10.15 -22.55 -19.59
N ASP A 27 9.09 -22.83 -20.30
CA ASP A 27 8.56 -21.88 -21.27
C ASP A 27 7.94 -20.70 -20.48
N TYR A 28 8.64 -19.57 -20.53
CA TYR A 28 8.19 -18.32 -19.91
C TYR A 28 7.49 -17.40 -20.89
N SER A 29 7.38 -17.76 -22.19
CA SER A 29 6.89 -16.89 -23.25
C SER A 29 5.47 -16.35 -22.99
N HIS A 30 4.57 -17.15 -22.43
CA HIS A 30 3.22 -16.74 -22.06
C HIS A 30 3.11 -16.14 -20.66
N ARG A 31 4.01 -16.51 -19.73
CA ARG A 31 3.97 -16.02 -18.36
C ARG A 31 4.49 -14.60 -18.19
N HIS A 32 5.42 -14.14 -19.02
CA HIS A 32 5.99 -12.80 -18.94
C HIS A 32 4.96 -11.72 -19.26
N ALA A 33 4.22 -11.85 -20.33
CA ALA A 33 3.21 -10.87 -20.72
C ALA A 33 2.09 -10.74 -19.67
N ASP A 34 1.57 -11.87 -19.16
CA ASP A 34 0.53 -11.87 -18.13
C ASP A 34 1.04 -11.39 -16.76
N LEU A 35 2.28 -11.68 -16.40
CA LEU A 35 2.90 -11.25 -15.16
C LEU A 35 3.21 -9.75 -15.16
N GLU A 36 3.73 -9.20 -16.25
CA GLU A 36 3.97 -7.77 -16.39
C GLU A 36 2.66 -6.99 -16.35
N HIS A 37 1.63 -7.42 -17.08
CA HIS A 37 0.32 -6.79 -17.06
C HIS A 37 -0.33 -6.85 -15.67
N THR A 38 -0.22 -7.96 -14.96
CA THR A 38 -0.86 -8.13 -13.65
C THR A 38 -0.02 -7.56 -12.51
N ALA A 39 1.31 -7.63 -12.59
CA ALA A 39 2.19 -7.23 -11.48
C ALA A 39 2.37 -5.72 -11.39
N PHE A 40 2.45 -5.00 -12.50
CA PHE A 40 2.78 -3.58 -12.51
C PHE A 40 1.60 -2.65 -12.81
N THR A 41 0.48 -3.17 -13.32
CA THR A 41 -0.66 -2.32 -13.69
C THR A 41 -1.46 -1.91 -12.45
N GLN A 42 -1.39 -0.62 -12.15
CA GLN A 42 -2.27 0.04 -11.18
C GLN A 42 -3.20 0.98 -11.94
N TYR A 43 -4.48 0.88 -11.65
CA TYR A 43 -5.50 1.74 -12.24
C TYR A 43 -5.88 2.84 -11.25
N ASN A 44 -6.01 4.08 -11.72
CA ASN A 44 -6.65 5.11 -10.92
C ASN A 44 -8.11 4.72 -10.60
N VAL A 45 -8.69 5.29 -9.56
CA VAL A 45 -10.02 4.92 -9.08
C VAL A 45 -11.08 4.92 -10.20
N LYS A 46 -11.10 5.93 -11.09
CA LYS A 46 -12.11 6.01 -12.16
C LYS A 46 -12.00 4.84 -13.14
N LYS A 47 -10.80 4.54 -13.60
CA LYS A 47 -10.54 3.42 -14.52
C LYS A 47 -10.72 2.08 -13.82
N GLY A 48 -10.24 1.98 -12.58
CA GLY A 48 -10.35 0.76 -11.77
C GLY A 48 -11.80 0.38 -11.46
N LEU A 49 -12.65 1.35 -11.11
CA LEU A 49 -14.08 1.11 -10.89
C LEU A 49 -14.81 0.68 -12.17
N LYS A 50 -14.42 1.20 -13.35
CA LYS A 50 -14.96 0.73 -14.63
C LYS A 50 -14.57 -0.71 -14.96
N ILE A 51 -13.34 -1.12 -14.63
CA ILE A 51 -12.80 -2.44 -14.94
C ILE A 51 -13.27 -3.50 -13.93
N PHE A 52 -13.26 -3.17 -12.65
CA PHE A 52 -13.49 -4.12 -11.57
C PHE A 52 -14.91 -4.04 -10.98
N GLY A 53 -15.71 -3.05 -11.37
CA GLY A 53 -17.09 -2.89 -10.94
C GLY A 53 -17.23 -2.87 -9.41
N GLU A 54 -18.11 -3.73 -8.91
CA GLU A 54 -18.43 -3.84 -7.48
C GLU A 54 -17.25 -4.28 -6.63
N ALA A 55 -16.46 -5.26 -7.08
CA ALA A 55 -15.24 -5.70 -6.39
C ALA A 55 -14.21 -4.58 -6.25
N GLY A 56 -14.16 -3.66 -7.23
CA GLY A 56 -13.36 -2.45 -7.14
C GLY A 56 -13.88 -1.46 -6.09
N ALA A 57 -15.19 -1.29 -6.02
CA ALA A 57 -15.83 -0.41 -5.02
C ALA A 57 -15.63 -0.96 -3.60
N GLU A 58 -15.81 -2.25 -3.39
CA GLU A 58 -15.55 -2.92 -2.11
C GLU A 58 -14.09 -2.77 -1.66
N ALA A 59 -13.14 -2.91 -2.60
CA ALA A 59 -11.72 -2.72 -2.29
C ALA A 59 -11.41 -1.28 -1.88
N VAL A 60 -12.07 -0.27 -2.47
CA VAL A 60 -11.96 1.14 -2.06
C VAL A 60 -12.57 1.35 -0.67
N VAL A 61 -13.77 0.83 -0.42
CA VAL A 61 -14.43 0.95 0.89
C VAL A 61 -13.60 0.28 1.98
N THR A 62 -13.05 -0.90 1.72
CA THR A 62 -12.17 -1.62 2.66
C THR A 62 -10.92 -0.80 3.02
N GLU A 63 -10.28 -0.15 2.03
CA GLU A 63 -9.12 0.70 2.28
C GLU A 63 -9.49 1.96 3.07
N MET A 64 -10.63 2.59 2.75
CA MET A 64 -11.12 3.76 3.48
C MET A 64 -11.57 3.42 4.90
N LYS A 65 -12.15 2.23 5.09
CA LYS A 65 -12.55 1.74 6.41
C LYS A 65 -11.35 1.62 7.35
N GLN A 66 -10.19 1.21 6.86
CA GLN A 66 -8.97 1.19 7.68
C GLN A 66 -8.56 2.58 8.19
N LEU A 67 -8.77 3.63 7.40
CA LEU A 67 -8.51 5.01 7.82
C LEU A 67 -9.52 5.45 8.90
N HIS A 68 -10.79 5.07 8.73
CA HIS A 68 -11.85 5.37 9.68
C HIS A 68 -11.63 4.63 11.01
N ASP A 69 -11.46 3.31 10.97
CA ASP A 69 -11.32 2.46 12.16
C ASP A 69 -10.08 2.83 13.02
N ARG A 70 -9.06 3.43 12.40
CA ARG A 70 -7.85 3.88 13.09
C ARG A 70 -7.85 5.37 13.45
N GLY A 71 -8.94 6.08 13.16
CA GLY A 71 -9.04 7.51 13.46
C GLY A 71 -8.04 8.40 12.70
N VAL A 72 -7.51 7.91 11.55
CA VAL A 72 -6.48 8.62 10.77
C VAL A 72 -7.01 9.90 10.13
N ILE A 73 -8.31 9.93 9.82
CA ILE A 73 -8.98 11.07 9.18
C ILE A 73 -10.09 11.60 10.06
N GLN A 74 -10.19 12.93 10.15
CA GLN A 74 -11.29 13.62 10.80
C GLN A 74 -12.00 14.51 9.77
N PRO A 75 -13.27 14.27 9.46
CA PRO A 75 -13.97 15.06 8.46
C PRO A 75 -14.23 16.49 8.96
N LYS A 76 -14.06 17.47 8.08
CA LYS A 76 -14.25 18.88 8.39
C LYS A 76 -15.28 19.51 7.45
N LEU A 77 -16.15 20.36 7.99
CA LEU A 77 -17.10 21.10 7.17
C LEU A 77 -16.35 22.08 6.27
N ALA A 78 -16.67 22.09 5.00
CA ALA A 78 -15.98 22.95 4.03
C ALA A 78 -16.14 24.45 4.31
N ASN A 79 -17.22 24.88 4.97
CA ASN A 79 -17.40 26.28 5.39
C ASN A 79 -16.48 26.70 6.54
N MET A 80 -15.93 25.75 7.27
CA MET A 80 -14.93 26.00 8.33
C MET A 80 -13.51 26.16 7.80
N LEU A 81 -13.30 25.85 6.52
CA LEU A 81 -11.99 25.97 5.86
C LEU A 81 -11.89 27.30 5.11
N THR A 82 -10.79 27.98 5.29
CA THR A 82 -10.43 29.18 4.51
C THR A 82 -10.19 28.84 3.04
N ARG A 83 -10.14 29.85 2.19
CA ARG A 83 -9.80 29.66 0.77
C ARG A 83 -8.38 29.10 0.58
N GLU A 84 -7.46 29.49 1.45
CA GLU A 84 -6.07 29.06 1.43
C GLU A 84 -5.96 27.58 1.83
N GLU A 85 -6.58 27.17 2.94
CA GLU A 85 -6.61 25.77 3.38
C GLU A 85 -7.21 24.83 2.31
N LYS A 86 -8.30 25.27 1.65
CA LYS A 86 -8.89 24.52 0.53
C LYS A 86 -7.94 24.42 -0.66
N ARG A 87 -7.26 25.51 -1.02
CA ARG A 87 -6.28 25.53 -2.12
C ARG A 87 -5.11 24.61 -1.82
N ASP A 88 -4.63 24.62 -0.59
CA ASP A 88 -3.43 23.90 -0.19
C ASP A 88 -3.72 22.47 0.23
N SER A 89 -5.00 22.10 0.39
CA SER A 89 -5.41 20.73 0.68
C SER A 89 -4.82 19.72 -0.33
N LEU A 90 -4.36 18.60 0.17
CA LEU A 90 -3.80 17.51 -0.62
C LEU A 90 -4.93 16.67 -1.21
N ARG A 91 -4.86 16.36 -2.49
CA ARG A 91 -5.83 15.50 -3.12
C ARG A 91 -5.61 14.04 -2.70
N TYR A 92 -6.66 13.36 -2.25
CA TYR A 92 -6.59 11.94 -1.99
C TYR A 92 -6.66 11.15 -3.30
N LEU A 93 -5.68 10.32 -3.52
CA LEU A 93 -5.58 9.45 -4.68
C LEU A 93 -5.85 8.01 -4.26
N MET A 94 -6.58 7.27 -5.08
CA MET A 94 -6.84 5.85 -4.89
C MET A 94 -6.46 5.08 -6.15
N PHE A 95 -5.72 4.02 -5.94
CA PHE A 95 -5.29 3.10 -6.98
C PHE A 95 -5.84 1.71 -6.71
N LEU A 96 -6.28 1.04 -7.75
CA LEU A 96 -6.77 -0.33 -7.70
C LEU A 96 -5.84 -1.24 -8.48
N LYS A 97 -5.53 -2.39 -7.87
CA LYS A 97 -4.67 -3.42 -8.47
C LYS A 97 -5.26 -4.80 -8.23
N LYS A 98 -5.26 -5.64 -9.27
CA LYS A 98 -5.57 -7.06 -9.15
C LYS A 98 -4.33 -7.81 -8.66
N LYS A 99 -4.43 -8.54 -7.53
CA LYS A 99 -3.37 -9.41 -7.04
C LYS A 99 -3.31 -10.71 -7.84
N ARG A 100 -2.21 -11.45 -7.76
CA ARG A 100 -2.06 -12.78 -8.37
C ARG A 100 -3.14 -13.78 -7.95
N CYS A 101 -3.65 -13.67 -6.72
CA CYS A 101 -4.75 -14.48 -6.20
C CYS A 101 -6.15 -14.03 -6.70
N GLY A 102 -6.25 -13.10 -7.64
CA GLY A 102 -7.50 -12.59 -8.19
C GLY A 102 -8.15 -11.47 -7.36
N ARG A 103 -7.81 -11.29 -6.10
CA ARG A 103 -8.39 -10.23 -5.24
C ARG A 103 -8.00 -8.84 -5.73
N ILE A 104 -8.95 -7.91 -5.69
CA ILE A 104 -8.68 -6.50 -5.94
C ILE A 104 -8.20 -5.85 -4.64
N LYS A 105 -7.15 -5.05 -4.74
CA LYS A 105 -6.62 -4.27 -3.63
C LYS A 105 -6.67 -2.79 -3.96
N GLY A 106 -7.26 -1.99 -3.04
CA GLY A 106 -7.13 -0.54 -3.01
C GLY A 106 -5.80 -0.11 -2.36
N ARG A 107 -5.30 1.03 -2.78
CA ARG A 107 -4.20 1.76 -2.13
C ARG A 107 -4.51 3.23 -2.19
N GLY A 108 -4.71 3.84 -1.04
CA GLY A 108 -4.93 5.26 -0.88
C GLY A 108 -3.63 6.00 -0.54
N CYS A 109 -3.50 7.20 -1.03
CA CYS A 109 -2.42 8.12 -0.63
C CYS A 109 -2.83 9.56 -0.85
N ALA A 110 -2.30 10.47 -0.04
CA ALA A 110 -2.40 11.90 -0.28
C ALA A 110 -1.37 12.33 -1.34
N ASP A 111 -1.75 13.27 -2.22
CA ASP A 111 -0.89 13.81 -3.26
C ASP A 111 0.08 14.86 -2.70
N GLY A 112 1.20 14.44 -2.21
CA GLY A 112 2.22 15.29 -1.59
C GLY A 112 3.03 16.17 -2.56
N ARG A 113 2.71 16.20 -3.87
CA ARG A 113 3.49 16.99 -4.83
C ARG A 113 3.55 18.48 -4.48
N LYS A 114 2.50 19.05 -3.91
CA LYS A 114 2.48 20.44 -3.47
C LYS A 114 3.45 20.71 -2.31
N GLN A 115 3.71 19.73 -1.47
CA GLN A 115 4.59 19.85 -0.31
C GLN A 115 6.07 19.97 -0.70
N ARG A 116 6.45 19.55 -1.91
CA ARG A 116 7.83 19.67 -2.42
C ARG A 116 8.32 21.10 -2.55
N VAL A 117 7.44 22.08 -2.49
CA VAL A 117 7.80 23.51 -2.58
C VAL A 117 8.42 23.99 -1.26
N TYR A 118 8.00 23.40 -0.13
CA TYR A 118 8.40 23.87 1.19
C TYR A 118 9.00 22.76 2.10
N LYS A 119 8.98 21.50 1.66
CA LYS A 119 9.61 20.38 2.39
C LYS A 119 10.81 19.86 1.62
N THR A 120 11.89 19.58 2.34
CA THR A 120 13.10 18.98 1.76
C THR A 120 12.90 17.49 1.46
N LYS A 121 13.82 16.91 0.70
CA LYS A 121 13.80 15.48 0.40
C LYS A 121 14.01 14.64 1.65
N GLU A 122 14.85 15.09 2.55
CA GLU A 122 15.18 14.45 3.82
C GLU A 122 13.94 14.34 4.73
N GLU A 123 13.12 15.40 4.78
CA GLU A 123 11.88 15.43 5.56
C GLU A 123 10.77 14.56 4.97
N THR A 124 10.83 14.25 3.69
CA THR A 124 9.78 13.52 2.97
C THR A 124 10.14 12.10 2.60
N SER A 125 11.38 11.66 2.85
CA SER A 125 11.85 10.31 2.51
C SER A 125 12.08 9.47 3.75
N ALA A 126 11.51 8.26 3.77
CA ALA A 126 11.89 7.23 4.73
C ALA A 126 13.06 6.44 4.13
N PRO A 127 14.26 6.44 4.77
CA PRO A 127 15.39 5.66 4.28
C PRO A 127 15.07 4.17 4.34
N THR A 128 15.30 3.47 3.23
CA THR A 128 15.23 2.02 3.17
C THR A 128 16.63 1.43 3.22
N VAL A 129 16.77 0.26 3.84
CA VAL A 129 18.05 -0.45 3.88
C VAL A 129 18.54 -0.76 2.47
N SER A 130 19.84 -0.60 2.21
CA SER A 130 20.42 -0.98 0.92
C SER A 130 20.46 -2.51 0.77
N ILE A 131 20.48 -2.99 -0.47
CA ILE A 131 20.55 -4.43 -0.76
C ILE A 131 21.85 -5.03 -0.21
N GLU A 132 22.95 -4.29 -0.32
CA GLU A 132 24.26 -4.68 0.19
C GLU A 132 24.23 -4.87 1.72
N SER A 133 23.65 -3.92 2.43
CA SER A 133 23.48 -4.00 3.89
C SER A 133 22.61 -5.18 4.30
N LEU A 134 21.55 -5.47 3.53
CA LEU A 134 20.72 -6.64 3.77
C LEU A 134 21.49 -7.94 3.59
N PHE A 135 22.26 -8.08 2.50
CA PHE A 135 23.07 -9.29 2.28
C PHE A 135 24.18 -9.44 3.32
N LEU A 136 24.81 -8.35 3.73
CA LEU A 136 25.82 -8.37 4.79
C LEU A 136 25.19 -8.85 6.11
N SER A 137 24.03 -8.34 6.48
CA SER A 137 23.29 -8.80 7.67
C SER A 137 22.97 -10.29 7.58
N CYS A 138 22.46 -10.76 6.44
CA CYS A 138 22.19 -12.19 6.23
C CYS A 138 23.46 -13.07 6.35
N ALA A 139 24.61 -12.60 5.87
CA ALA A 139 25.87 -13.32 5.98
C ALA A 139 26.37 -13.41 7.43
N ILE A 140 26.24 -12.31 8.19
CA ILE A 140 26.56 -12.28 9.62
C ILE A 140 25.65 -13.23 10.39
N ASP A 141 24.34 -13.15 10.16
CA ASP A 141 23.35 -13.98 10.82
C ASP A 141 23.58 -15.47 10.55
N ALA A 142 23.91 -15.81 9.31
CA ALA A 142 24.26 -17.18 8.94
C ALA A 142 25.54 -17.68 9.62
N LYS A 143 26.57 -16.81 9.70
CA LYS A 143 27.87 -17.15 10.35
C LYS A 143 27.71 -17.35 11.86
N GLU A 144 26.88 -16.53 12.49
CA GLU A 144 26.68 -16.57 13.95
C GLU A 144 25.52 -17.48 14.39
N GLY A 145 24.86 -18.14 13.44
CA GLY A 145 23.73 -19.05 13.72
C GLY A 145 22.51 -18.32 14.32
N ARG A 146 22.34 -17.03 14.02
CA ARG A 146 21.23 -16.24 14.54
C ARG A 146 19.90 -16.69 13.92
N LYS A 147 18.83 -16.63 14.70
CA LYS A 147 17.47 -16.83 14.22
C LYS A 147 16.94 -15.50 13.66
N VAL A 148 16.65 -15.48 12.36
CA VAL A 148 16.10 -14.30 11.68
C VAL A 148 14.59 -14.42 11.57
N VAL A 149 13.89 -13.37 11.97
CA VAL A 149 12.41 -13.26 11.86
C VAL A 149 12.10 -12.03 11.06
N THR A 150 11.19 -12.16 10.10
CA THR A 150 10.63 -11.04 9.36
C THR A 150 9.20 -10.79 9.81
N CYS A 151 8.86 -9.53 10.06
CA CYS A 151 7.49 -9.12 10.40
C CYS A 151 7.07 -7.95 9.52
N ASP A 152 5.75 -7.87 9.27
CA ASP A 152 5.13 -6.71 8.64
C ASP A 152 4.20 -6.04 9.66
N ILE A 153 4.28 -4.73 9.76
CA ILE A 153 3.40 -3.94 10.64
C ILE A 153 2.26 -3.38 9.79
N PRO A 154 1.05 -3.96 9.88
CA PRO A 154 -0.06 -3.50 9.07
C PRO A 154 -0.39 -2.03 9.32
N GLY A 155 -0.29 -1.19 8.28
CA GLY A 155 -0.58 0.23 8.38
C GLY A 155 0.38 1.00 9.29
N ALA A 156 1.67 0.68 9.27
CA ALA A 156 2.70 1.29 10.11
C ALA A 156 2.64 2.82 10.11
N PHE A 157 2.55 3.45 8.94
CA PHE A 157 2.44 4.91 8.83
C PHE A 157 1.15 5.50 9.43
N MET A 158 0.08 4.70 9.53
CA MET A 158 -1.19 5.14 10.13
C MET A 158 -1.17 5.03 11.67
N GLN A 159 -0.11 4.50 12.25
CA GLN A 159 0.08 4.37 13.70
C GLN A 159 0.99 5.46 14.27
N ALA A 160 1.62 6.24 13.41
CA ALA A 160 2.45 7.37 13.81
C ALA A 160 1.60 8.65 13.81
N ASP A 161 1.77 9.45 14.86
CA ASP A 161 1.16 10.77 14.93
C ASP A 161 1.82 11.72 13.94
N ILE A 162 1.08 12.73 13.53
CA ILE A 162 1.55 13.79 12.65
C ILE A 162 1.51 15.12 13.42
N ASP A 163 2.63 15.86 13.39
CA ASP A 163 2.77 17.11 14.13
C ASP A 163 2.09 18.31 13.45
N GLU A 164 1.63 18.12 12.20
CA GLU A 164 1.06 19.16 11.37
C GLU A 164 -0.41 18.87 11.03
N ILE A 165 -1.24 19.91 10.95
CA ILE A 165 -2.59 19.77 10.42
C ILE A 165 -2.51 19.76 8.89
N ILE A 166 -2.80 18.62 8.28
CA ILE A 166 -2.83 18.45 6.83
C ILE A 166 -4.28 18.23 6.38
N HIS A 167 -4.79 19.16 5.59
CA HIS A 167 -6.10 19.00 4.98
C HIS A 167 -6.01 18.11 3.74
N VAL A 168 -6.91 17.12 3.67
CA VAL A 168 -7.00 16.18 2.55
C VAL A 168 -8.38 16.33 1.90
N ARG A 169 -8.39 16.41 0.57
CA ARG A 169 -9.61 16.56 -0.24
C ARG A 169 -9.91 15.26 -0.99
N LEU A 170 -11.08 14.72 -0.73
CA LEU A 170 -11.64 13.60 -1.49
C LEU A 170 -12.59 14.12 -2.55
N GLU A 171 -12.50 13.60 -3.79
CA GLU A 171 -13.31 14.05 -4.92
C GLU A 171 -14.07 12.91 -5.61
N GLY A 172 -15.28 13.20 -6.06
CA GLY A 172 -16.10 12.35 -6.92
C GLY A 172 -16.43 10.99 -6.29
N PRO A 173 -16.11 9.86 -6.96
CA PRO A 173 -16.45 8.54 -6.44
C PRO A 173 -15.89 8.26 -5.04
N LEU A 174 -14.73 8.83 -4.70
CA LEU A 174 -14.11 8.62 -3.40
C LEU A 174 -14.91 9.25 -2.27
N ALA A 175 -15.37 10.49 -2.44
CA ALA A 175 -16.20 11.16 -1.46
C ALA A 175 -17.51 10.38 -1.23
N LYS A 176 -18.15 9.89 -2.30
CA LYS A 176 -19.35 9.02 -2.21
C LYS A 176 -19.09 7.67 -1.56
N LEU A 177 -17.95 7.05 -1.85
CA LEU A 177 -17.64 5.74 -1.26
C LEU A 177 -17.27 5.84 0.22
N LEU A 178 -16.72 6.97 0.67
CA LEU A 178 -16.47 7.19 2.09
C LEU A 178 -17.78 7.27 2.89
N THR A 179 -18.87 7.85 2.33
CA THR A 179 -20.17 7.86 3.02
C THR A 179 -20.77 6.46 3.22
N LYS A 180 -20.29 5.44 2.46
CA LYS A 180 -20.70 4.03 2.67
C LYS A 180 -20.01 3.38 3.87
N VAL A 181 -18.88 3.94 4.31
CA VAL A 181 -18.15 3.42 5.49
C VAL A 181 -18.93 3.71 6.75
N ASP A 182 -19.35 4.96 6.91
CA ASP A 182 -20.19 5.43 8.01
C ASP A 182 -21.12 6.56 7.48
N PRO A 183 -22.38 6.21 7.12
CA PRO A 183 -23.31 7.18 6.58
C PRO A 183 -23.70 8.28 7.58
N GLU A 184 -23.82 7.95 8.86
CA GLU A 184 -24.23 8.90 9.90
C GLU A 184 -23.17 9.97 10.12
N LEU A 185 -21.91 9.55 10.11
CA LEU A 185 -20.78 10.47 10.28
C LEU A 185 -20.53 11.29 9.02
N TYR A 186 -20.37 10.67 7.86
CA TYR A 186 -19.80 11.32 6.68
C TYR A 186 -20.78 12.05 5.78
N THR A 187 -22.08 11.71 5.79
CA THR A 187 -23.06 12.33 4.86
C THR A 187 -23.15 13.85 5.01
N LYS A 188 -23.08 14.35 6.23
CA LYS A 188 -23.16 15.80 6.51
C LYS A 188 -21.97 16.63 5.99
N TYR A 189 -20.83 15.95 5.71
CA TYR A 189 -19.62 16.59 5.18
C TYR A 189 -19.53 16.51 3.65
N LEU A 190 -20.42 15.72 3.02
CA LEU A 190 -20.45 15.62 1.57
C LEU A 190 -21.09 16.88 0.98
N MET A 191 -20.36 17.55 0.13
CA MET A 191 -20.84 18.74 -0.57
C MET A 191 -20.60 18.66 -2.07
N LYS A 192 -21.25 19.54 -2.83
CA LYS A 192 -20.99 19.69 -4.27
C LYS A 192 -20.18 20.95 -4.54
N GLU A 193 -19.07 20.76 -5.24
CA GLU A 193 -18.31 21.86 -5.85
C GLU A 193 -18.39 21.73 -7.38
N GLY A 194 -19.23 22.58 -8.00
CA GLY A 194 -19.60 22.43 -9.41
C GLY A 194 -20.29 21.09 -9.67
N HIS A 195 -19.70 20.26 -10.52
CA HIS A 195 -20.25 18.95 -10.89
C HIS A 195 -19.66 17.78 -10.07
N LYS A 196 -18.83 18.06 -9.07
CA LYS A 196 -18.14 17.03 -8.29
C LYS A 196 -18.63 17.00 -6.86
N ASP A 197 -18.80 15.80 -6.33
CA ASP A 197 -18.95 15.61 -4.90
C ASP A 197 -17.56 15.73 -4.26
N VAL A 198 -17.46 16.45 -3.15
CA VAL A 198 -16.22 16.77 -2.45
C VAL A 198 -16.42 16.62 -0.96
N MET A 199 -15.35 16.21 -0.27
CA MET A 199 -15.26 16.12 1.19
C MET A 199 -13.86 16.53 1.63
N TYR A 200 -13.76 17.23 2.76
CA TYR A 200 -12.50 17.64 3.37
C TYR A 200 -12.31 16.97 4.72
#